data_bbcbf7fd84c4068c0265052fec6bd7f8
#
_entry.id   bbcbf7fd84c4068c0265052fec6bd7f8
#
_cell.length_a   1.000
_cell.length_b   1.000
_cell.length_c   1.000
_cell.angle_alpha   90.00
_cell.angle_beta   90.00
_cell.angle_gamma   90.00
#
_symmetry.space_group_name_H-M   'P 1'
#
loop_
_entity.id
_entity.type
_entity.pdbx_description
1 polymer ?
#
loop_
_entity_poly.entity_id
_entity_poly.type
_entity_poly.pdbx_seq_one_letter_code
_entity_poly.pdbx_strand_id
1 'polypeptide(L)'
;AGQELVRILLGHKEAEIKWYGSRTYVDEPYADVFRNMFTLVPDICKGEDLDRLCEEVDVIFTATPQGLCSTLVNENVLSKVKIIDLSADFRIKDVETYEKWYGIKHGSPAYIKEAVYGLCEVNREQIKKARLLANPGCYPTCSFLSIYPLAKAGLLDMKSIIVDAKSGTSGAGRGAKVANLFCEVNESIKAYGVTTHRHTPEIEEQLSYA
;
A
#
# COMPACT_ATOMS: atom_id res chain seq x y z
N ALA A 1 -2.26 -7.46 2.45
CA ALA A 1 -2.61 -6.77 1.21
C ALA A 1 -2.46 -7.70 0.01
N GLY A 2 -1.28 -8.29 -0.27
CA GLY A 2 -1.00 -9.07 -1.48
C GLY A 2 -2.00 -10.20 -1.76
N GLN A 3 -2.34 -11.00 -0.76
CA GLN A 3 -3.31 -12.08 -0.92
C GLN A 3 -4.69 -11.57 -1.38
N GLU A 4 -5.15 -10.44 -0.83
CA GLU A 4 -6.43 -9.84 -1.18
C GLU A 4 -6.39 -9.23 -2.60
N LEU A 5 -5.25 -8.68 -2.98
CA LEU A 5 -5.02 -8.21 -4.34
C LEU A 5 -5.13 -9.35 -5.35
N VAL A 6 -4.50 -10.50 -5.08
CA VAL A 6 -4.63 -11.71 -5.92
C VAL A 6 -6.10 -12.12 -6.04
N ARG A 7 -6.84 -12.18 -4.91
CA ARG A 7 -8.27 -12.53 -4.93
C ARG A 7 -9.09 -11.60 -5.85
N ILE A 8 -8.81 -10.31 -5.83
CA ILE A 8 -9.50 -9.32 -6.66
C ILE A 8 -9.10 -9.49 -8.13
N LEU A 9 -7.81 -9.65 -8.41
CA LEU A 9 -7.29 -9.76 -9.78
C LEU A 9 -7.72 -11.04 -10.48
N LEU A 10 -7.89 -12.16 -9.77
CA LEU A 10 -8.43 -13.41 -10.33
C LEU A 10 -9.84 -13.23 -10.93
N GLY A 11 -10.62 -12.29 -10.43
CA GLY A 11 -11.94 -11.95 -10.96
C GLY A 11 -11.94 -10.78 -11.94
N HIS A 12 -10.81 -10.18 -12.23
CA HIS A 12 -10.71 -8.99 -13.07
C HIS A 12 -10.66 -9.38 -14.55
N LYS A 13 -11.60 -8.86 -15.37
CA LYS A 13 -11.76 -9.27 -16.77
C LYS A 13 -10.62 -8.81 -17.69
N GLU A 14 -9.92 -7.74 -17.32
CA GLU A 14 -8.87 -7.11 -18.14
C GLU A 14 -7.46 -7.34 -17.56
N ALA A 15 -7.31 -8.22 -16.57
CA ALA A 15 -6.01 -8.50 -15.95
C ALA A 15 -5.73 -9.99 -15.92
N GLU A 16 -4.50 -10.35 -16.23
CA GLU A 16 -3.94 -11.70 -16.09
C GLU A 16 -2.77 -11.65 -15.12
N ILE A 17 -2.78 -12.49 -14.10
CA ILE A 17 -1.66 -12.57 -13.16
C ILE A 17 -0.59 -13.47 -13.76
N LYS A 18 0.56 -12.91 -14.08
CA LYS A 18 1.70 -13.64 -14.64
C LYS A 18 2.65 -14.18 -13.57
N TRP A 19 2.59 -13.61 -12.36
CA TRP A 19 3.61 -13.89 -11.39
C TRP A 19 3.20 -13.59 -9.95
N TYR A 20 3.54 -14.49 -9.05
CA TYR A 20 3.29 -14.40 -7.61
C TYR A 20 4.63 -14.25 -6.88
N GLY A 21 5.02 -13.01 -6.58
CA GLY A 21 6.28 -12.70 -5.94
C GLY A 21 6.34 -13.06 -4.46
N SER A 22 7.43 -13.68 -4.06
CA SER A 22 7.72 -13.93 -2.65
C SER A 22 9.23 -13.97 -2.42
N ARG A 23 9.68 -13.46 -1.27
CA ARG A 23 11.06 -13.62 -0.79
C ARG A 23 11.23 -14.81 0.11
N THR A 24 10.17 -15.20 0.82
CA THR A 24 10.20 -16.23 1.86
C THR A 24 9.79 -17.60 1.32
N TYR A 25 8.87 -17.61 0.35
CA TYR A 25 8.21 -18.83 -0.12
C TYR A 25 8.52 -19.12 -1.59
N VAL A 26 9.77 -18.83 -2.01
CA VAL A 26 10.20 -19.13 -3.38
C VAL A 26 10.10 -20.64 -3.63
N ASP A 27 9.58 -21.02 -4.80
CA ASP A 27 9.33 -22.39 -5.24
C ASP A 27 8.24 -23.16 -4.47
N GLU A 28 7.58 -22.52 -3.48
CA GLU A 28 6.43 -23.13 -2.82
C GLU A 28 5.12 -22.85 -3.59
N PRO A 29 4.17 -23.81 -3.64
CA PRO A 29 2.86 -23.58 -4.23
C PRO A 29 2.15 -22.41 -3.52
N TYR A 30 1.63 -21.45 -4.29
CA TYR A 30 0.96 -20.28 -3.71
C TYR A 30 -0.19 -20.68 -2.80
N ALA A 31 -0.96 -21.70 -3.19
CA ALA A 31 -2.09 -22.23 -2.42
C ALA A 31 -1.67 -22.91 -1.10
N ASP A 32 -0.42 -23.34 -0.98
CA ASP A 32 0.10 -23.91 0.28
C ASP A 32 0.44 -22.80 1.30
N VAL A 33 0.87 -21.66 0.82
CA VAL A 33 1.09 -20.47 1.63
C VAL A 33 -0.23 -19.78 2.01
N PHE A 34 -1.19 -19.77 1.07
CA PHE A 34 -2.49 -19.11 1.21
C PHE A 34 -3.63 -20.11 0.93
N ARG A 35 -4.01 -20.86 1.94
CA ARG A 35 -4.96 -22.00 1.84
C ARG A 35 -6.33 -21.65 1.25
N ASN A 36 -6.78 -20.42 1.37
CA ASN A 36 -8.01 -19.94 0.74
C ASN A 36 -7.90 -19.79 -0.79
N MET A 37 -6.72 -19.95 -1.36
CA MET A 37 -6.46 -19.99 -2.81
C MET A 37 -6.35 -21.42 -3.35
N PHE A 38 -6.61 -22.43 -2.53
CA PHE A 38 -6.63 -23.83 -2.95
C PHE A 38 -7.59 -24.02 -4.14
N THR A 39 -7.15 -24.72 -5.16
CA THR A 39 -7.81 -24.92 -6.46
C THR A 39 -7.97 -23.67 -7.35
N LEU A 40 -7.74 -22.47 -6.83
CA LEU A 40 -7.87 -21.22 -7.60
C LEU A 40 -6.53 -20.79 -8.23
N VAL A 41 -5.42 -21.03 -7.54
CA VAL A 41 -4.09 -20.65 -7.98
C VAL A 41 -3.17 -21.89 -7.95
N PRO A 42 -2.91 -22.50 -9.11
CA PRO A 42 -2.03 -23.66 -9.21
C PRO A 42 -0.53 -23.29 -9.24
N ASP A 43 -0.23 -22.01 -9.38
CA ASP A 43 1.11 -21.51 -9.58
C ASP A 43 1.97 -21.58 -8.32
N ILE A 44 3.30 -21.56 -8.53
CA ILE A 44 4.30 -21.46 -7.47
C ILE A 44 4.71 -20.00 -7.24
N CYS A 45 5.14 -19.72 -6.02
CA CYS A 45 5.76 -18.44 -5.69
C CYS A 45 7.15 -18.35 -6.34
N LYS A 46 7.50 -17.17 -6.88
CA LYS A 46 8.79 -16.92 -7.53
C LYS A 46 9.55 -15.81 -6.78
N GLY A 47 10.87 -15.80 -6.93
CA GLY A 47 11.72 -14.72 -6.43
C GLY A 47 11.39 -13.38 -7.07
N GLU A 48 11.80 -12.30 -6.46
CA GLU A 48 11.62 -10.93 -6.97
C GLU A 48 12.85 -10.54 -7.80
N ASP A 49 12.67 -10.44 -9.10
CA ASP A 49 13.64 -9.86 -10.03
C ASP A 49 12.88 -8.88 -10.92
N LEU A 50 12.76 -7.64 -10.45
CA LEU A 50 11.99 -6.62 -11.16
C LEU A 50 12.62 -6.26 -12.50
N ASP A 51 13.95 -6.28 -12.59
CA ASP A 51 14.63 -5.96 -13.84
C ASP A 51 14.33 -6.97 -14.96
N ARG A 52 14.11 -8.22 -14.60
CA ARG A 52 13.65 -9.25 -15.53
C ARG A 52 12.14 -9.16 -15.76
N LEU A 53 11.36 -9.05 -14.70
CA LEU A 53 9.90 -9.10 -14.77
C LEU A 53 9.29 -7.92 -15.53
N CYS A 54 9.95 -6.76 -15.52
CA CYS A 54 9.50 -5.61 -16.30
C CYS A 54 9.52 -5.83 -17.81
N GLU A 55 10.12 -6.92 -18.29
CA GLU A 55 10.03 -7.33 -19.70
C GLU A 55 8.80 -8.21 -20.01
N GLU A 56 8.16 -8.77 -18.98
CA GLU A 56 7.13 -9.80 -19.13
C GLU A 56 5.71 -9.30 -18.76
N VAL A 57 5.60 -8.12 -18.12
CA VAL A 57 4.33 -7.60 -17.57
C VAL A 57 4.15 -6.10 -17.83
N ASP A 58 2.92 -5.62 -17.76
CA ASP A 58 2.59 -4.20 -17.93
C ASP A 58 2.54 -3.46 -16.59
N VAL A 59 2.21 -4.15 -15.52
CA VAL A 59 2.01 -3.59 -14.18
C VAL A 59 2.59 -4.51 -13.12
N ILE A 60 3.31 -3.94 -12.16
CA ILE A 60 3.81 -4.65 -10.97
C ILE A 60 3.19 -4.01 -9.73
N PHE A 61 2.53 -4.83 -8.91
CA PHE A 61 2.08 -4.44 -7.58
C PHE A 61 3.12 -4.87 -6.54
N THR A 62 3.60 -3.93 -5.74
CA THR A 62 4.50 -4.22 -4.63
C THR A 62 3.74 -4.22 -3.31
N ALA A 63 3.48 -5.41 -2.77
CA ALA A 63 2.88 -5.61 -1.44
C ALA A 63 3.95 -6.00 -0.42
N THR A 64 5.01 -5.24 -0.37
CA THR A 64 6.27 -5.50 0.34
C THR A 64 6.32 -4.80 1.70
N PRO A 65 7.25 -5.20 2.60
CA PRO A 65 7.57 -4.40 3.78
C PRO A 65 8.02 -2.98 3.41
N GLN A 66 7.81 -2.05 4.35
CA GLN A 66 8.26 -0.67 4.19
C GLN A 66 9.77 -0.58 3.91
N GLY A 67 10.17 0.30 3.03
CA GLY A 67 11.57 0.51 2.61
C GLY A 67 12.02 -0.37 1.45
N LEU A 68 11.32 -1.48 1.14
CA LEU A 68 11.76 -2.40 0.11
C LEU A 68 11.44 -1.90 -1.31
N CYS A 69 10.23 -1.41 -1.55
CA CYS A 69 9.85 -0.92 -2.88
C CYS A 69 10.80 0.18 -3.35
N SER A 70 11.15 1.09 -2.45
CA SER A 70 12.09 2.17 -2.75
C SER A 70 13.50 1.71 -3.13
N THR A 71 13.91 0.49 -2.77
CA THR A 71 15.18 -0.08 -3.22
C THR A 71 15.10 -0.80 -4.56
N LEU A 72 13.90 -1.18 -4.98
CA LEU A 72 13.64 -1.92 -6.23
C LEU A 72 13.33 -1.01 -7.40
N VAL A 73 12.79 0.18 -7.14
CA VAL A 73 12.42 1.14 -8.17
C VAL A 73 13.65 1.80 -8.76
N ASN A 74 13.76 1.73 -10.07
CA ASN A 74 14.82 2.38 -10.86
C ASN A 74 14.29 2.76 -12.26
N GLU A 75 15.06 3.51 -13.03
CA GLU A 75 14.63 4.01 -14.34
C GLU A 75 14.43 2.88 -15.36
N ASN A 76 15.25 1.81 -15.31
CA ASN A 76 15.07 0.66 -16.19
C ASN A 76 13.67 0.04 -16.01
N VAL A 77 13.25 -0.15 -14.76
CA VAL A 77 11.92 -0.71 -14.43
C VAL A 77 10.80 0.28 -14.83
N LEU A 78 10.88 1.54 -14.39
CA LEU A 78 9.83 2.54 -14.62
C LEU A 78 9.66 2.94 -16.09
N SER A 79 10.66 2.71 -16.94
CA SER A 79 10.53 2.97 -18.38
C SER A 79 9.71 1.90 -19.10
N LYS A 80 9.49 0.73 -18.50
CA LYS A 80 8.85 -0.43 -19.11
C LYS A 80 7.50 -0.79 -18.50
N VAL A 81 7.35 -0.64 -17.18
CA VAL A 81 6.14 -1.04 -16.46
C VAL A 81 5.64 0.06 -15.54
N LYS A 82 4.37 -0.04 -15.16
CA LYS A 82 3.80 0.75 -14.07
C LYS A 82 3.99 0.02 -12.75
N ILE A 83 4.46 0.74 -11.74
CA ILE A 83 4.56 0.23 -10.36
C ILE A 83 3.40 0.79 -9.54
N ILE A 84 2.68 -0.11 -8.85
CA ILE A 84 1.67 0.25 -7.85
C ILE A 84 2.17 -0.22 -6.49
N ASP A 85 2.69 0.72 -5.72
CA ASP A 85 3.27 0.43 -4.41
C ASP A 85 2.24 0.50 -3.28
N LEU A 86 2.02 -0.63 -2.60
CA LEU A 86 1.15 -0.73 -1.44
C LEU A 86 1.89 -0.43 -0.12
N SER A 87 3.21 -0.23 -0.17
CA SER A 87 3.98 0.25 0.98
C SER A 87 3.80 1.77 1.18
N ALA A 88 4.49 2.34 2.14
CA ALA A 88 4.44 3.79 2.37
C ALA A 88 5.57 4.57 1.67
N ASP A 89 6.42 3.88 0.92
CA ASP A 89 7.70 4.43 0.48
C ASP A 89 7.57 5.70 -0.36
N PHE A 90 6.50 5.85 -1.11
CA PHE A 90 6.30 7.00 -2.01
C PHE A 90 5.10 7.90 -1.65
N ARG A 91 4.46 7.68 -0.48
CA ARG A 91 3.23 8.40 -0.10
C ARG A 91 3.48 9.82 0.40
N ILE A 92 4.57 10.00 1.17
CA ILE A 92 4.92 11.26 1.82
C ILE A 92 5.97 11.96 0.96
N LYS A 93 5.71 13.24 0.60
CA LYS A 93 6.58 13.99 -0.31
C LYS A 93 7.87 14.47 0.35
N ASP A 94 7.83 14.71 1.65
CA ASP A 94 9.02 15.09 2.42
C ASP A 94 9.78 13.86 2.93
N VAL A 95 11.00 13.69 2.43
CA VAL A 95 11.86 12.54 2.74
C VAL A 95 12.20 12.47 4.23
N GLU A 96 12.48 13.62 4.86
CA GLU A 96 12.84 13.66 6.29
C GLU A 96 11.67 13.22 7.17
N THR A 97 10.45 13.64 6.83
CA THR A 97 9.24 13.20 7.50
C THR A 97 9.03 11.69 7.32
N TYR A 98 9.20 11.15 6.11
CA TYR A 98 9.12 9.70 5.89
C TYR A 98 10.13 8.94 6.76
N GLU A 99 11.41 9.33 6.69
CA GLU A 99 12.49 8.67 7.44
C GLU A 99 12.29 8.75 8.96
N LYS A 100 11.82 9.89 9.46
CA LYS A 100 11.48 10.09 10.87
C LYS A 100 10.37 9.16 11.36
N TRP A 101 9.25 9.06 10.60
CA TRP A 101 8.07 8.32 11.02
C TRP A 101 8.19 6.81 10.78
N TYR A 102 8.94 6.39 9.78
CA TYR A 102 9.15 4.99 9.47
C TYR A 102 10.44 4.41 10.06
N GLY A 103 11.39 5.25 10.48
CA GLY A 103 12.65 4.83 11.10
C GLY A 103 13.61 4.14 10.13
N ILE A 104 13.47 4.38 8.83
CA ILE A 104 14.27 3.77 7.76
C ILE A 104 14.69 4.84 6.75
N LYS A 105 15.84 4.63 6.11
CA LYS A 105 16.31 5.49 5.02
C LYS A 105 15.54 5.17 3.73
N HIS A 106 15.19 6.21 2.97
CA HIS A 106 14.51 6.05 1.69
C HIS A 106 15.50 5.61 0.60
N GLY A 107 15.20 4.49 -0.07
CA GLY A 107 16.11 3.89 -1.06
C GLY A 107 16.26 4.69 -2.36
N SER A 108 15.23 5.43 -2.77
CA SER A 108 15.21 6.19 -4.03
C SER A 108 14.41 7.50 -3.92
N PRO A 109 14.91 8.49 -3.15
CA PRO A 109 14.17 9.73 -2.91
C PRO A 109 13.89 10.54 -4.18
N ALA A 110 14.69 10.37 -5.22
CA ALA A 110 14.50 11.06 -6.50
C ALA A 110 13.12 10.80 -7.13
N TYR A 111 12.54 9.62 -6.92
CA TYR A 111 11.25 9.23 -7.50
C TYR A 111 10.04 9.67 -6.69
N ILE A 112 10.21 10.17 -5.46
CA ILE A 112 9.09 10.63 -4.62
C ILE A 112 8.29 11.74 -5.31
N LYS A 113 8.97 12.66 -6.01
CA LYS A 113 8.31 13.80 -6.67
C LYS A 113 7.40 13.37 -7.80
N GLU A 114 7.78 12.34 -8.56
CA GLU A 114 6.97 11.85 -9.67
C GLU A 114 5.86 10.89 -9.25
N ALA A 115 6.01 10.23 -8.11
CA ALA A 115 5.01 9.29 -7.61
C ALA A 115 3.66 10.00 -7.43
N VAL A 116 2.62 9.42 -8.02
CA VAL A 116 1.25 9.91 -7.88
C VAL A 116 0.57 9.22 -6.70
N TYR A 117 -0.07 10.00 -5.83
CA TYR A 117 -0.87 9.44 -4.73
C TYR A 117 -2.10 8.74 -5.28
N GLY A 118 -2.23 7.44 -5.03
CA GLY A 118 -3.13 6.52 -5.72
C GLY A 118 -4.59 6.56 -5.24
N LEU A 119 -5.09 7.70 -4.74
CA LEU A 119 -6.50 7.85 -4.38
C LEU A 119 -7.32 8.17 -5.65
N CYS A 120 -7.97 7.14 -6.20
CA CYS A 120 -8.64 7.19 -7.50
C CYS A 120 -9.76 8.23 -7.58
N GLU A 121 -10.45 8.50 -6.49
CA GLU A 121 -11.56 9.45 -6.39
C GLU A 121 -11.10 10.88 -6.63
N VAL A 122 -9.85 11.19 -6.32
CA VAL A 122 -9.30 12.56 -6.40
C VAL A 122 -8.30 12.70 -7.55
N ASN A 123 -7.44 11.71 -7.75
CA ASN A 123 -6.29 11.80 -8.65
C ASN A 123 -6.42 10.97 -9.93
N ARG A 124 -7.64 10.63 -10.36
CA ARG A 124 -7.89 9.71 -11.48
C ARG A 124 -7.10 10.03 -12.74
N GLU A 125 -7.06 11.29 -13.15
CA GLU A 125 -6.41 11.68 -14.40
C GLU A 125 -4.88 11.66 -14.31
N GLN A 126 -4.32 11.93 -13.14
CA GLN A 126 -2.90 11.80 -12.86
C GLN A 126 -2.50 10.32 -12.80
N ILE A 127 -3.32 9.48 -12.16
CA ILE A 127 -3.10 8.02 -12.03
C ILE A 127 -3.02 7.35 -13.40
N LYS A 128 -3.88 7.70 -14.34
CA LYS A 128 -3.84 7.15 -15.71
C LYS A 128 -2.49 7.34 -16.40
N LYS A 129 -1.80 8.45 -16.10
CA LYS A 129 -0.53 8.84 -16.73
C LYS A 129 0.69 8.43 -15.92
N ALA A 130 0.50 8.03 -14.66
CA ALA A 130 1.58 7.69 -13.75
C ALA A 130 2.27 6.38 -14.15
N ARG A 131 3.57 6.33 -13.94
CA ARG A 131 4.36 5.10 -13.99
C ARG A 131 4.69 4.58 -12.58
N LEU A 132 4.58 5.42 -11.56
CA LEU A 132 4.75 5.07 -10.15
C LEU A 132 3.55 5.59 -9.35
N LEU A 133 2.79 4.68 -8.74
CA LEU A 133 1.68 4.99 -7.85
C LEU A 133 2.03 4.65 -6.40
N ALA A 134 1.80 5.62 -5.52
CA ALA A 134 1.83 5.43 -4.07
C ALA A 134 0.41 5.11 -3.59
N ASN A 135 0.07 3.83 -3.43
CA ASN A 135 -1.26 3.43 -2.98
C ASN A 135 -1.49 3.84 -1.53
N PRO A 136 -2.60 4.54 -1.20
CA PRO A 136 -2.86 5.07 0.14
C PRO A 136 -2.87 4.03 1.26
N GLY A 137 -2.54 4.46 2.48
CA GLY A 137 -2.81 3.70 3.68
C GLY A 137 -4.32 3.57 3.97
N CYS A 138 -4.72 2.57 4.76
CA CYS A 138 -6.14 2.32 5.07
C CYS A 138 -6.78 3.48 5.84
N TYR A 139 -6.14 3.98 6.90
CA TYR A 139 -6.65 5.15 7.63
C TYR A 139 -6.60 6.44 6.82
N PRO A 140 -5.53 6.75 6.07
CA PRO A 140 -5.54 7.89 5.15
C PRO A 140 -6.68 7.84 4.14
N THR A 141 -6.94 6.69 3.52
CA THR A 141 -8.06 6.52 2.59
C THR A 141 -9.39 6.85 3.24
N CYS A 142 -9.67 6.24 4.40
CA CYS A 142 -10.91 6.46 5.13
C CYS A 142 -11.07 7.92 5.56
N SER A 143 -10.05 8.49 6.21
CA SER A 143 -10.07 9.84 6.75
C SER A 143 -10.20 10.88 5.64
N PHE A 144 -9.42 10.72 4.58
CA PHE A 144 -9.42 11.67 3.47
C PHE A 144 -10.75 11.67 2.72
N LEU A 145 -11.28 10.51 2.35
CA LEU A 145 -12.57 10.42 1.65
C LEU A 145 -13.74 10.97 2.49
N SER A 146 -13.65 10.86 3.81
CA SER A 146 -14.68 11.42 4.71
C SER A 146 -14.59 12.96 4.83
N ILE A 147 -13.39 13.52 4.82
CA ILE A 147 -13.13 14.94 5.12
C ILE A 147 -13.03 15.79 3.84
N TYR A 148 -12.39 15.24 2.80
CA TYR A 148 -12.04 16.00 1.58
C TYR A 148 -13.20 16.74 0.93
N PRO A 149 -14.41 16.17 0.74
CA PRO A 149 -15.50 16.89 0.09
C PRO A 149 -15.91 18.16 0.85
N LEU A 150 -15.91 18.09 2.18
CA LEU A 150 -16.27 19.23 3.04
C LEU A 150 -15.14 20.24 3.12
N ALA A 151 -13.88 19.79 3.20
CA ALA A 151 -12.71 20.65 3.17
C ALA A 151 -12.65 21.44 1.86
N LYS A 152 -12.80 20.76 0.74
CA LYS A 152 -12.83 21.37 -0.60
C LYS A 152 -13.95 22.38 -0.78
N ALA A 153 -15.08 22.19 -0.11
CA ALA A 153 -16.21 23.13 -0.11
C ALA A 153 -16.00 24.30 0.86
N GLY A 154 -14.89 24.34 1.61
CA GLY A 154 -14.62 25.41 2.60
C GLY A 154 -15.54 25.37 3.83
N LEU A 155 -16.10 24.19 4.14
CA LEU A 155 -17.09 24.02 5.22
C LEU A 155 -16.47 23.58 6.55
N LEU A 156 -15.15 23.39 6.60
CA LEU A 156 -14.45 22.91 7.79
C LEU A 156 -13.44 23.93 8.31
N ASP A 157 -13.32 23.98 9.63
CA ASP A 157 -12.14 24.53 10.27
C ASP A 157 -11.05 23.45 10.30
N MET A 158 -10.09 23.55 9.38
CA MET A 158 -9.00 22.58 9.22
C MET A 158 -8.11 22.45 10.46
N LYS A 159 -8.15 23.41 11.39
CA LYS A 159 -7.35 23.37 12.64
C LYS A 159 -8.02 22.57 13.75
N SER A 160 -9.30 22.28 13.62
CA SER A 160 -10.11 21.60 14.65
C SER A 160 -10.49 20.16 14.28
N ILE A 161 -9.90 19.59 13.21
CA ILE A 161 -10.22 18.25 12.77
C ILE A 161 -9.65 17.21 13.75
N ILE A 162 -10.52 16.31 14.22
CA ILE A 162 -10.16 15.17 15.04
C ILE A 162 -10.54 13.89 14.28
N VAL A 163 -9.57 13.00 14.08
CA VAL A 163 -9.78 11.69 13.44
C VAL A 163 -9.70 10.60 14.49
N ASP A 164 -10.85 10.00 14.84
CA ASP A 164 -10.96 8.80 15.68
C ASP A 164 -11.30 7.60 14.78
N ALA A 165 -10.27 7.01 14.19
CA ALA A 165 -10.40 5.93 13.22
C ALA A 165 -10.26 4.55 13.86
N LYS A 166 -11.18 3.65 13.52
CA LYS A 166 -11.23 2.28 14.04
C LYS A 166 -10.98 1.27 12.92
N SER A 167 -10.23 0.22 13.22
CA SER A 167 -9.90 -0.85 12.25
C SER A 167 -10.26 -2.22 12.84
N GLY A 168 -10.76 -3.10 12.00
CA GLY A 168 -10.82 -4.52 12.32
C GLY A 168 -9.42 -5.14 12.45
N THR A 169 -9.31 -6.24 13.17
CA THR A 169 -8.03 -6.93 13.46
C THR A 169 -7.28 -7.34 12.20
N SER A 170 -7.98 -7.64 11.11
CA SER A 170 -7.36 -7.97 9.83
C SER A 170 -6.45 -6.87 9.28
N GLY A 171 -6.67 -5.61 9.68
CA GLY A 171 -5.81 -4.47 9.34
C GLY A 171 -4.37 -4.59 9.86
N ALA A 172 -4.15 -5.38 10.92
CA ALA A 172 -2.81 -5.66 11.44
C ALA A 172 -2.01 -6.66 10.58
N GLY A 173 -2.65 -7.26 9.57
CA GLY A 173 -2.05 -8.27 8.69
C GLY A 173 -2.00 -9.66 9.33
N ARG A 174 -1.40 -10.62 8.60
CA ARG A 174 -1.38 -12.04 8.99
C ARG A 174 -0.27 -12.43 9.96
N GLY A 175 0.54 -11.50 10.40
CA GLY A 175 1.62 -11.79 11.35
C GLY A 175 1.08 -12.37 12.66
N ALA A 176 1.61 -13.54 13.09
CA ALA A 176 1.21 -14.20 14.33
C ALA A 176 1.69 -13.38 15.54
N LYS A 177 0.75 -12.72 16.19
CA LYS A 177 0.97 -11.96 17.44
C LYS A 177 -0.15 -12.28 18.41
N VAL A 178 0.16 -12.41 19.69
CA VAL A 178 -0.85 -12.67 20.75
C VAL A 178 -1.99 -11.66 20.66
N ALA A 179 -1.67 -10.38 20.54
CA ALA A 179 -2.67 -9.30 20.45
C ALA A 179 -3.60 -9.37 19.23
N ASN A 180 -3.35 -10.27 18.27
CA ASN A 180 -4.18 -10.46 17.06
C ASN A 180 -4.93 -11.80 17.07
N LEU A 181 -4.77 -12.61 18.12
CA LEU A 181 -5.48 -13.88 18.24
C LEU A 181 -6.98 -13.64 18.50
N PHE A 182 -7.82 -14.50 17.94
CA PHE A 182 -9.28 -14.37 18.05
C PHE A 182 -9.75 -14.26 19.50
N CYS A 183 -9.20 -15.07 20.41
CA CYS A 183 -9.53 -15.05 21.83
C CYS A 183 -9.09 -13.77 22.57
N GLU A 184 -8.17 -13.01 22.00
CA GLU A 184 -7.68 -11.75 22.59
C GLU A 184 -8.43 -10.51 22.05
N VAL A 185 -8.96 -10.61 20.84
CA VAL A 185 -9.57 -9.47 20.13
C VAL A 185 -11.08 -9.52 20.09
N ASN A 186 -11.68 -10.67 20.42
CA ASN A 186 -13.12 -10.83 20.37
C ASN A 186 -13.81 -9.91 21.39
N GLU A 187 -14.86 -9.20 20.95
CA GLU A 187 -15.65 -8.25 21.76
C GLU A 187 -14.80 -7.20 22.48
N SER A 188 -13.67 -6.81 21.90
CA SER A 188 -12.69 -5.91 22.50
C SER A 188 -12.31 -4.78 21.55
N ILE A 189 -11.93 -3.64 22.11
CA ILE A 189 -11.33 -2.52 21.39
C ILE A 189 -10.10 -2.03 22.13
N LYS A 190 -9.02 -1.77 21.40
CA LYS A 190 -7.75 -1.31 21.99
C LYS A 190 -7.19 -0.15 21.18
N ALA A 191 -6.89 0.96 21.83
CA ALA A 191 -6.14 2.05 21.24
C ALA A 191 -4.69 1.61 20.98
N TYR A 192 -4.12 2.04 19.85
CA TYR A 192 -2.73 1.81 19.50
C TYR A 192 -2.16 2.99 18.73
N GLY A 193 -0.84 3.15 18.77
CA GLY A 193 -0.15 4.23 18.04
C GLY A 193 -0.62 5.64 18.42
N VAL A 194 -1.13 5.83 19.65
CA VAL A 194 -1.58 7.14 20.12
C VAL A 194 -0.42 8.13 20.01
N THR A 195 -0.64 9.23 19.31
CA THR A 195 0.35 10.27 18.95
C THR A 195 1.52 9.84 18.06
N THR A 196 1.66 8.54 17.77
CA THR A 196 2.81 7.98 17.05
C THR A 196 2.41 7.13 15.84
N HIS A 197 1.15 7.16 15.42
CA HIS A 197 0.69 6.36 14.31
C HIS A 197 1.30 6.84 12.98
N ARG A 198 1.91 5.92 12.24
CA ARG A 198 2.65 6.22 10.99
C ARG A 198 1.81 6.81 9.86
N HIS A 199 0.48 6.69 9.92
CA HIS A 199 -0.40 7.33 8.95
C HIS A 199 -0.70 8.81 9.28
N THR A 200 -0.29 9.32 10.45
CA THR A 200 -0.53 10.72 10.82
C THR A 200 0.03 11.70 9.79
N PRO A 201 1.34 11.66 9.43
CA PRO A 201 1.88 12.60 8.46
C PRO A 201 1.27 12.45 7.07
N GLU A 202 0.87 11.24 6.67
CA GLU A 202 0.19 10.99 5.40
C GLU A 202 -1.19 11.67 5.37
N ILE A 203 -1.98 11.57 6.46
CA ILE A 203 -3.29 12.21 6.58
C ILE A 203 -3.14 13.74 6.56
N GLU A 204 -2.21 14.27 7.34
CA GLU A 204 -1.94 15.71 7.42
C GLU A 204 -1.50 16.27 6.07
N GLU A 205 -0.55 15.62 5.40
CA GLU A 205 -0.07 16.03 4.08
C GLU A 205 -1.21 16.04 3.06
N GLN A 206 -1.97 14.94 2.95
CA GLN A 206 -3.03 14.84 1.95
C GLN A 206 -4.17 15.83 2.21
N LEU A 207 -4.56 16.07 3.46
CA LEU A 207 -5.57 17.06 3.80
C LEU A 207 -5.10 18.50 3.56
N SER A 208 -3.79 18.77 3.58
CA SER A 208 -3.25 20.08 3.25
C SER A 208 -3.45 20.50 1.79
N TYR A 209 -3.75 19.54 0.91
CA TYR A 209 -4.03 19.77 -0.51
C TYR A 209 -5.55 19.96 -0.81
N ALA A 210 -6.40 19.84 0.19
CA ALA A 210 -7.83 20.00 0.05
C ALA A 210 -8.24 21.47 0.15
#